data_db842832944feb22304350a83b2309ad
#
_entry.id   db842832944feb22304350a83b2309ad
#
_cell.length_a   1.000
_cell.length_b   1.000
_cell.length_c   1.000
_cell.angle_alpha   90.00
_cell.angle_beta   90.00
_cell.angle_gamma   90.00
#
_symmetry.space_group_name_H-M   'P 1'
#
loop_
_entity.id
_entity.type
_entity.pdbx_description
1 polymer ?
#
loop_
_entity_poly.entity_id
_entity_poly.type
_entity_poly.pdbx_seq_one_letter_code
_entity_poly.pdbx_strand_id
1 'polypeptide(L)'
;MLLQKTKIYIFDNKERFGLETVQKYRIFVSLLSRNRMIQYIENEAHYNDVISLAEKVKHSLWIGTADIKDIYVKRKTRTSPFLEVLDELIKRGVCVRLIHAKEPGVNFRTDFDKYPALWNNLERVLCPRVHFKLMIFDLETAYIGSANLTGAGLGMKGVNNRNFEAGLLTNEPAIVDRAINQFDTLWIGKHCKACKRKVYCNDQIK
;
A
#
# COMPACT_ATOMS: atom_id res chain seq x y z
N MET A 1 10.60 -15.26 35.96
CA MET A 1 9.76 -15.85 34.90
C MET A 1 8.44 -15.09 34.86
N LEU A 2 8.42 -13.97 34.15
CA LEU A 2 7.25 -13.09 34.00
C LEU A 2 7.04 -12.85 32.51
N LEU A 3 6.15 -13.63 31.92
CA LEU A 3 5.59 -13.37 30.60
C LEU A 3 4.55 -12.25 30.77
N GLN A 4 4.97 -11.00 30.56
CA GLN A 4 4.03 -9.90 30.42
C GLN A 4 3.31 -10.04 29.07
N LYS A 5 2.00 -10.24 29.14
CA LYS A 5 1.08 -10.21 28.00
C LYS A 5 1.16 -8.82 27.36
N THR A 6 1.78 -8.74 26.20
CA THR A 6 1.79 -7.53 25.38
C THR A 6 0.35 -7.27 24.90
N LYS A 7 -0.29 -6.24 25.42
CA LYS A 7 -1.56 -5.75 24.89
C LYS A 7 -1.31 -5.24 23.47
N ILE A 8 -1.81 -5.96 22.48
CA ILE A 8 -1.92 -5.47 21.12
C ILE A 8 -3.03 -4.42 21.16
N TYR A 9 -2.66 -3.16 20.92
CA TYR A 9 -3.64 -2.11 20.70
C TYR A 9 -4.29 -2.33 19.34
N ILE A 10 -5.55 -2.75 19.36
CA ILE A 10 -6.42 -2.76 18.20
C ILE A 10 -6.70 -1.29 17.87
N PHE A 11 -6.25 -0.83 16.71
CA PHE A 11 -6.50 0.53 16.25
C PHE A 11 -8.01 0.70 16.03
N ASP A 12 -8.61 1.63 16.76
CA ASP A 12 -9.99 2.03 16.52
C ASP A 12 -10.06 2.80 15.20
N ASN A 13 -10.94 2.35 14.29
CA ASN A 13 -11.02 2.74 12.88
C ASN A 13 -11.40 4.20 12.61
N LYS A 14 -11.38 5.10 13.59
CA LYS A 14 -11.87 6.48 13.43
C LYS A 14 -10.85 7.58 13.70
N GLU A 15 -9.68 7.29 14.24
CA GLU A 15 -8.66 8.32 14.49
C GLU A 15 -7.48 8.17 13.52
N ARG A 16 -7.14 9.26 12.82
CA ARG A 16 -5.90 9.39 12.04
C ARG A 16 -4.75 9.55 13.04
N PHE A 17 -4.08 8.47 13.37
CA PHE A 17 -2.95 8.50 14.30
C PHE A 17 -1.76 9.25 13.70
N GLY A 18 -1.21 10.18 14.48
CA GLY A 18 -0.03 10.95 14.12
C GLY A 18 1.27 10.12 14.15
N LEU A 19 2.31 10.67 13.53
CA LEU A 19 3.67 10.11 13.37
C LEU A 19 4.29 9.52 14.65
N GLU A 20 4.01 10.10 15.82
CA GLU A 20 4.61 9.66 17.09
C GLU A 20 4.19 8.25 17.50
N THR A 21 2.94 7.87 17.28
CA THR A 21 2.42 6.55 17.63
C THR A 21 3.01 5.47 16.74
N VAL A 22 3.10 5.76 15.44
CA VAL A 22 3.71 4.88 14.43
C VAL A 22 5.20 4.69 14.72
N GLN A 23 5.90 5.75 15.11
CA GLN A 23 7.34 5.72 15.37
C GLN A 23 7.69 4.91 16.63
N LYS A 24 6.91 5.02 17.72
CA LYS A 24 7.08 4.22 18.94
C LYS A 24 6.88 2.72 18.71
N TYR A 25 5.87 2.36 17.93
CA TYR A 25 5.62 0.95 17.59
C TYR A 25 6.78 0.33 16.80
N ARG A 26 7.36 1.08 15.86
CA ARG A 26 8.45 0.61 15.00
C ARG A 26 9.78 0.46 15.71
N ILE A 27 10.13 1.35 16.64
CA ILE A 27 11.35 1.21 17.43
C ILE A 27 11.32 -0.11 18.20
N PHE A 28 10.16 -0.51 18.70
CA PHE A 28 10.00 -1.79 19.40
C PHE A 28 10.17 -2.99 18.48
N VAL A 29 9.62 -2.94 17.25
CA VAL A 29 9.70 -4.04 16.27
C VAL A 29 11.10 -4.13 15.65
N SER A 30 11.77 -3.01 15.37
CA SER A 30 13.12 -2.99 14.78
C SER A 30 14.21 -3.62 15.67
N LEU A 31 13.99 -3.63 16.98
CA LEU A 31 14.90 -4.30 17.92
C LEU A 31 14.81 -5.83 17.86
N LEU A 32 13.76 -6.38 17.25
CA LEU A 32 13.51 -7.81 17.17
C LEU A 32 13.95 -8.46 15.84
N SER A 33 14.15 -7.72 14.77
CA SER A 33 14.51 -8.31 13.47
C SER A 33 16.01 -8.30 13.20
N ARG A 34 16.64 -9.48 13.21
CA ARG A 34 18.07 -9.66 12.95
C ARG A 34 18.44 -9.75 11.46
N ASN A 35 17.49 -9.90 10.54
CA ASN A 35 17.76 -10.04 9.11
C ASN A 35 17.30 -8.80 8.33
N ARG A 36 18.25 -7.91 8.05
CA ARG A 36 18.02 -6.77 7.14
C ARG A 36 18.08 -7.27 5.69
N MET A 37 17.11 -6.85 4.89
CA MET A 37 17.00 -7.22 3.48
C MET A 37 16.92 -5.96 2.64
N ILE A 38 17.69 -5.93 1.56
CA ILE A 38 17.54 -4.98 0.46
C ILE A 38 17.59 -5.81 -0.82
N GLN A 39 16.48 -5.87 -1.55
CA GLN A 39 16.33 -6.67 -2.76
C GLN A 39 16.00 -5.74 -3.93
N TYR A 40 16.74 -5.84 -5.02
CA TYR A 40 16.40 -5.17 -6.27
C TYR A 40 15.27 -5.93 -6.95
N ILE A 41 14.24 -5.20 -7.37
CA ILE A 41 13.03 -5.76 -7.98
C ILE A 41 12.95 -5.30 -9.43
N GLU A 42 12.84 -6.24 -10.34
CA GLU A 42 12.67 -5.98 -11.77
C GLU A 42 11.68 -6.97 -12.40
N ASN A 43 11.10 -6.59 -13.51
CA ASN A 43 10.28 -7.46 -14.35
C ASN A 43 9.18 -8.21 -13.55
N GLU A 44 9.17 -9.54 -13.63
CA GLU A 44 8.20 -10.41 -12.96
C GLU A 44 8.32 -10.42 -11.43
N ALA A 45 9.47 -10.01 -10.89
CA ALA A 45 9.66 -9.94 -9.45
C ALA A 45 8.71 -8.91 -8.80
N HIS A 46 8.27 -7.88 -9.52
CA HIS A 46 7.22 -6.98 -9.04
C HIS A 46 5.94 -7.74 -8.67
N TYR A 47 5.58 -8.74 -9.44
CA TYR A 47 4.43 -9.57 -9.17
C TYR A 47 4.77 -10.66 -8.14
N ASN A 48 5.83 -11.43 -8.37
CA ASN A 48 6.14 -12.61 -7.58
C ASN A 48 6.54 -12.28 -6.14
N ASP A 49 7.32 -11.20 -5.94
CA ASP A 49 7.88 -10.86 -4.63
C ASP A 49 7.10 -9.74 -3.93
N VAL A 50 6.56 -8.75 -4.68
CA VAL A 50 5.88 -7.60 -4.09
C VAL A 50 4.39 -7.85 -3.90
N ILE A 51 3.66 -8.23 -4.97
CA ILE A 51 2.21 -8.45 -4.87
C ILE A 51 1.89 -9.65 -3.97
N SER A 52 2.71 -10.69 -4.00
CA SER A 52 2.52 -11.86 -3.13
C SER A 52 2.64 -11.53 -1.64
N LEU A 53 3.37 -10.47 -1.26
CA LEU A 53 3.44 -10.00 0.13
C LEU A 53 2.12 -9.40 0.59
N ALA A 54 1.37 -8.74 -0.29
CA ALA A 54 0.09 -8.15 0.08
C ALA A 54 -0.89 -9.19 0.66
N GLU A 55 -0.88 -10.43 0.14
CA GLU A 55 -1.75 -11.50 0.66
C GLU A 55 -1.36 -11.95 2.09
N LYS A 56 -0.13 -11.68 2.50
CA LYS A 56 0.47 -12.18 3.76
C LYS A 56 0.43 -11.17 4.91
N VAL A 57 0.03 -9.93 4.65
CA VAL A 57 -0.04 -8.90 5.69
C VAL A 57 -1.04 -9.27 6.79
N LYS A 58 -0.73 -8.85 8.00
CA LYS A 58 -1.52 -9.17 9.19
C LYS A 58 -2.21 -7.95 9.80
N HIS A 59 -1.63 -6.76 9.63
CA HIS A 59 -2.06 -5.56 10.34
C HIS A 59 -2.39 -4.41 9.38
N SER A 60 -1.53 -4.13 8.40
CA SER A 60 -1.73 -2.98 7.54
C SER A 60 -1.10 -3.14 6.16
N LEU A 61 -1.77 -2.60 5.14
CA LEU A 61 -1.27 -2.47 3.78
C LEU A 61 -1.50 -1.04 3.29
N TRP A 62 -0.42 -0.29 3.08
CA TRP A 62 -0.50 1.05 2.52
C TRP A 62 0.00 1.05 1.08
N ILE A 63 -0.79 1.59 0.18
CA ILE A 63 -0.53 1.59 -1.26
C ILE A 63 -0.55 3.03 -1.77
N GLY A 64 0.54 3.45 -2.41
CA GLY A 64 0.62 4.71 -3.13
C GLY A 64 0.97 4.48 -4.60
N THR A 65 0.19 5.01 -5.53
CA THR A 65 0.40 4.84 -6.97
C THR A 65 -0.13 6.01 -7.78
N ALA A 66 0.53 6.35 -8.88
CA ALA A 66 -0.01 7.38 -9.77
C ALA A 66 -1.18 6.85 -10.64
N ASP A 67 -1.14 5.60 -11.02
CA ASP A 67 -2.18 4.95 -11.82
C ASP A 67 -2.56 3.61 -11.19
N ILE A 68 -3.85 3.34 -11.10
CA ILE A 68 -4.39 2.07 -10.64
C ILE A 68 -5.31 1.52 -11.73
N LYS A 69 -5.09 0.27 -12.08
CA LYS A 69 -5.96 -0.47 -12.99
C LYS A 69 -6.31 -1.80 -12.37
N ASP A 70 -7.26 -2.44 -12.97
CA ASP A 70 -7.58 -3.81 -12.64
C ASP A 70 -6.36 -4.70 -12.90
N ILE A 71 -5.94 -5.42 -11.88
CA ILE A 71 -4.87 -6.40 -11.92
C ILE A 71 -5.39 -7.73 -11.38
N TYR A 72 -4.90 -8.83 -11.96
CA TYR A 72 -5.34 -10.16 -11.59
C TYR A 72 -4.23 -10.93 -10.91
N VAL A 73 -4.55 -11.53 -9.77
CA VAL A 73 -3.62 -12.33 -8.97
C VAL A 73 -3.87 -13.80 -9.23
N LYS A 74 -2.80 -14.54 -9.53
CA LYS A 74 -2.87 -16.01 -9.67
C LYS A 74 -2.95 -16.63 -8.28
N ARG A 75 -4.04 -17.30 -8.01
CA ARG A 75 -4.24 -18.14 -6.83
C ARG A 75 -4.10 -19.62 -7.23
N LYS A 76 -4.02 -20.51 -6.24
CA LYS A 76 -3.77 -21.95 -6.48
C LYS A 76 -4.69 -22.56 -7.54
N THR A 77 -5.97 -22.19 -7.54
CA THR A 77 -7.01 -22.80 -8.40
C THR A 77 -7.64 -21.84 -9.41
N ARG A 78 -7.39 -20.54 -9.29
CA ARG A 78 -8.03 -19.52 -10.14
C ARG A 78 -7.19 -18.24 -10.22
N THR A 79 -7.57 -17.38 -11.13
CA THR A 79 -7.12 -15.98 -11.18
C THR A 79 -8.23 -15.09 -10.64
N SER A 80 -7.90 -14.15 -9.77
CA SER A 80 -8.88 -13.21 -9.20
C SER A 80 -8.38 -11.77 -9.26
N PRO A 81 -9.28 -10.78 -9.27
CA PRO A 81 -8.90 -9.37 -9.15
C PRO A 81 -8.13 -9.11 -7.87
N PHE A 82 -7.16 -8.20 -7.89
CA PHE A 82 -6.45 -7.78 -6.67
C PHE A 82 -7.39 -7.10 -5.66
N LEU A 83 -8.48 -6.51 -6.14
CA LEU A 83 -9.54 -5.98 -5.28
C LEU A 83 -10.15 -7.05 -4.37
N GLU A 84 -10.24 -8.30 -4.83
CA GLU A 84 -10.67 -9.41 -3.97
C GLU A 84 -9.66 -9.67 -2.83
N VAL A 85 -8.37 -9.54 -3.11
CA VAL A 85 -7.34 -9.65 -2.07
C VAL A 85 -7.53 -8.55 -1.03
N LEU A 86 -7.75 -7.30 -1.46
CA LEU A 86 -7.98 -6.18 -0.55
C LEU A 86 -9.26 -6.37 0.28
N ASP A 87 -10.33 -6.86 -0.32
CA ASP A 87 -11.60 -7.18 0.36
C ASP A 87 -11.40 -8.24 1.45
N GLU A 88 -10.68 -9.32 1.14
CA GLU A 88 -10.35 -10.37 2.10
C GLU A 88 -9.44 -9.87 3.24
N LEU A 89 -8.47 -9.01 2.93
CA LEU A 89 -7.63 -8.37 3.94
C LEU A 89 -8.46 -7.54 4.91
N ILE A 90 -9.34 -6.70 4.40
CA ILE A 90 -10.24 -5.86 5.19
C ILE A 90 -11.17 -6.72 6.05
N LYS A 91 -11.75 -7.79 5.50
CA LYS A 91 -12.58 -8.74 6.27
C LYS A 91 -11.83 -9.44 7.39
N ARG A 92 -10.50 -9.57 7.27
CA ARG A 92 -9.62 -10.08 8.34
C ARG A 92 -9.19 -9.02 9.35
N GLY A 93 -9.65 -7.77 9.22
CA GLY A 93 -9.30 -6.66 10.09
C GLY A 93 -8.00 -5.93 9.74
N VAL A 94 -7.46 -6.16 8.54
CA VAL A 94 -6.26 -5.44 8.06
C VAL A 94 -6.67 -4.01 7.65
N CYS A 95 -5.94 -3.00 8.14
CA CYS A 95 -6.11 -1.62 7.72
C CYS A 95 -5.50 -1.43 6.33
N VAL A 96 -6.33 -1.12 5.32
CA VAL A 96 -5.85 -0.89 3.95
C VAL A 96 -6.01 0.59 3.59
N ARG A 97 -4.88 1.25 3.26
CA ARG A 97 -4.83 2.64 2.82
C ARG A 97 -4.37 2.75 1.38
N LEU A 98 -5.06 3.55 0.59
CA LEU A 98 -4.76 3.79 -0.82
C LEU A 98 -4.67 5.29 -1.12
N ILE A 99 -3.51 5.75 -1.61
CA ILE A 99 -3.37 7.08 -2.23
C ILE A 99 -3.14 6.88 -3.73
N HIS A 100 -3.96 7.52 -4.54
CA HIS A 100 -3.81 7.46 -6.00
C HIS A 100 -4.00 8.84 -6.65
N ALA A 101 -3.45 9.01 -7.89
CA ALA A 101 -3.41 10.34 -8.51
C ALA A 101 -4.64 10.68 -9.32
N LYS A 102 -5.37 9.71 -9.82
CA LYS A 102 -6.54 9.91 -10.68
C LYS A 102 -7.60 8.84 -10.46
N GLU A 103 -8.83 9.16 -10.76
CA GLU A 103 -9.92 8.19 -10.70
C GLU A 103 -9.66 6.99 -11.63
N PRO A 104 -9.89 5.79 -11.15
CA PRO A 104 -9.75 4.58 -11.96
C PRO A 104 -10.79 4.53 -13.09
N GLY A 105 -10.46 3.79 -14.16
CA GLY A 105 -11.37 3.57 -15.28
C GLY A 105 -12.59 2.72 -14.93
N VAL A 106 -13.52 2.62 -15.89
CA VAL A 106 -14.81 1.92 -15.72
C VAL A 106 -14.64 0.47 -15.27
N ASN A 107 -13.73 -0.27 -15.87
CA ASN A 107 -13.50 -1.69 -15.53
C ASN A 107 -13.11 -1.87 -14.05
N PHE A 108 -12.20 -1.02 -13.56
CA PHE A 108 -11.83 -1.04 -12.14
C PHE A 108 -13.04 -0.76 -11.23
N ARG A 109 -13.86 0.22 -11.60
CA ARG A 109 -15.07 0.55 -10.82
C ARG A 109 -16.07 -0.59 -10.81
N THR A 110 -16.30 -1.21 -11.97
CA THR A 110 -17.18 -2.37 -12.08
C THR A 110 -16.74 -3.54 -11.21
N ASP A 111 -15.42 -3.77 -11.12
CA ASP A 111 -14.90 -4.79 -10.22
C ASP A 111 -14.93 -4.36 -8.76
N PHE A 112 -14.62 -3.10 -8.47
CA PHE A 112 -14.70 -2.55 -7.11
C PHE A 112 -16.11 -2.69 -6.51
N ASP A 113 -17.14 -2.48 -7.31
CA ASP A 113 -18.55 -2.56 -6.90
C ASP A 113 -18.98 -3.98 -6.46
N LYS A 114 -18.21 -4.99 -6.83
CA LYS A 114 -18.47 -6.39 -6.41
C LYS A 114 -18.04 -6.68 -4.96
N TYR A 115 -17.27 -5.78 -4.33
CA TYR A 115 -16.65 -6.00 -3.03
C TYR A 115 -17.14 -5.00 -1.97
N PRO A 116 -18.26 -5.27 -1.27
CA PRO A 116 -18.85 -4.33 -0.31
C PRO A 116 -17.93 -3.91 0.83
N ALA A 117 -16.99 -4.77 1.27
CA ALA A 117 -16.05 -4.39 2.32
C ALA A 117 -15.12 -3.24 1.90
N LEU A 118 -14.81 -3.10 0.61
CA LEU A 118 -14.03 -1.99 0.09
C LEU A 118 -14.75 -0.65 0.22
N TRP A 119 -16.08 -0.63 0.02
CA TRP A 119 -16.87 0.60 0.14
C TRP A 119 -16.81 1.19 1.55
N ASN A 120 -16.89 0.35 2.55
CA ASN A 120 -17.05 0.77 3.93
C ASN A 120 -15.71 0.98 4.66
N ASN A 121 -14.66 0.25 4.24
CA ASN A 121 -13.47 0.12 5.06
C ASN A 121 -12.14 0.34 4.29
N LEU A 122 -12.17 0.51 2.96
CA LEU A 122 -10.96 0.95 2.25
C LEU A 122 -10.75 2.45 2.52
N GLU A 123 -9.70 2.75 3.25
CA GLU A 123 -9.30 4.14 3.43
C GLU A 123 -8.62 4.66 2.15
N ARG A 124 -9.24 5.65 1.48
CA ARG A 124 -8.78 6.14 0.18
C ARG A 124 -8.62 7.65 0.15
N VAL A 125 -7.56 8.11 -0.51
CA VAL A 125 -7.31 9.54 -0.79
C VAL A 125 -6.90 9.69 -2.26
N LEU A 126 -7.56 10.60 -2.98
CA LEU A 126 -7.18 11.02 -4.31
C LEU A 126 -6.30 12.27 -4.22
N CYS A 127 -5.04 12.15 -4.64
CA CYS A 127 -4.12 13.28 -4.68
C CYS A 127 -3.46 13.39 -6.06
N PRO A 128 -3.84 14.37 -6.90
CA PRO A 128 -3.33 14.54 -8.28
C PRO A 128 -1.82 14.79 -8.38
N ARG A 129 -1.15 14.97 -7.26
CA ARG A 129 0.30 15.18 -7.18
C ARG A 129 1.08 13.91 -6.86
N VAL A 130 0.40 12.82 -6.52
CA VAL A 130 1.07 11.54 -6.25
C VAL A 130 1.67 10.98 -7.52
N HIS A 131 2.97 10.72 -7.47
CA HIS A 131 3.68 10.06 -8.57
C HIS A 131 4.62 8.95 -8.09
N PHE A 132 4.79 8.77 -6.79
CA PHE A 132 5.52 7.63 -6.25
C PHE A 132 4.73 6.33 -6.45
N LYS A 133 5.43 5.21 -6.48
CA LYS A 133 4.87 3.86 -6.43
C LYS A 133 5.47 3.19 -5.22
N LEU A 134 4.63 3.00 -4.23
CA LEU A 134 5.01 2.63 -2.88
C LEU A 134 4.01 1.62 -2.34
N MET A 135 4.50 0.54 -1.77
CA MET A 135 3.70 -0.35 -0.94
C MET A 135 4.39 -0.57 0.39
N ILE A 136 3.65 -0.47 1.48
CA ILE A 136 4.16 -0.68 2.84
C ILE A 136 3.35 -1.80 3.47
N PHE A 137 4.04 -2.84 3.92
CA PHE A 137 3.49 -4.07 4.45
C PHE A 137 3.74 -4.11 5.96
N ASP A 138 2.69 -4.13 6.76
CA ASP A 138 2.72 -4.20 8.23
C ASP A 138 3.63 -3.14 8.91
N LEU A 139 3.92 -2.03 8.21
CA LEU A 139 4.87 -0.99 8.61
C LEU A 139 6.31 -1.51 8.85
N GLU A 140 6.63 -2.68 8.36
CA GLU A 140 7.91 -3.38 8.55
C GLU A 140 8.70 -3.52 7.25
N THR A 141 8.03 -3.63 6.11
CA THR A 141 8.64 -3.80 4.79
C THR A 141 8.07 -2.78 3.83
N ALA A 142 8.91 -2.22 2.97
CA ALA A 142 8.49 -1.28 1.94
C ALA A 142 9.00 -1.71 0.56
N TYR A 143 8.12 -1.63 -0.44
CA TYR A 143 8.49 -1.58 -1.84
C TYR A 143 8.44 -0.13 -2.30
N ILE A 144 9.49 0.30 -2.99
CA ILE A 144 9.64 1.65 -3.59
C ILE A 144 10.11 1.45 -5.02
N GLY A 145 9.38 1.97 -6.01
CA GLY A 145 9.78 1.74 -7.38
C GLY A 145 9.08 2.61 -8.42
N SER A 146 9.22 2.20 -9.67
CA SER A 146 8.60 2.86 -10.82
C SER A 146 7.27 2.25 -11.23
N ALA A 147 6.97 1.00 -10.84
CA ALA A 147 5.81 0.24 -11.28
C ALA A 147 4.50 0.77 -10.70
N ASN A 148 3.62 1.31 -11.53
CA ASN A 148 2.25 1.60 -11.14
C ASN A 148 1.48 0.29 -10.84
N LEU A 149 0.41 0.39 -10.09
CA LEU A 149 -0.48 -0.73 -9.79
C LEU A 149 -1.31 -1.09 -11.04
N THR A 150 -0.65 -1.62 -12.04
CA THR A 150 -1.20 -2.01 -13.35
C THR A 150 -0.58 -3.32 -13.82
N GLY A 151 -1.30 -4.10 -14.62
CA GLY A 151 -0.79 -5.38 -15.11
C GLY A 151 0.49 -5.26 -15.95
N ALA A 152 0.69 -4.15 -16.67
CA ALA A 152 1.93 -3.90 -17.40
C ALA A 152 3.08 -3.49 -16.47
N GLY A 153 2.81 -2.64 -15.48
CA GLY A 153 3.82 -2.17 -14.51
C GLY A 153 4.30 -3.29 -13.59
N LEU A 154 3.41 -4.16 -13.15
CA LEU A 154 3.75 -5.25 -12.22
C LEU A 154 4.27 -6.52 -12.90
N GLY A 155 4.65 -6.47 -14.19
CA GLY A 155 5.22 -7.61 -14.89
C GLY A 155 4.25 -8.78 -15.16
N MET A 156 2.94 -8.56 -15.03
CA MET A 156 1.93 -9.60 -15.21
C MET A 156 1.63 -9.90 -16.69
N LYS A 157 1.99 -8.98 -17.58
CA LYS A 157 1.86 -9.18 -19.03
C LYS A 157 3.05 -9.95 -19.58
N GLY A 158 2.84 -10.59 -20.73
CA GLY A 158 3.93 -11.28 -21.44
C GLY A 158 5.08 -10.33 -21.77
N VAL A 159 6.26 -10.90 -22.00
CA VAL A 159 7.54 -10.18 -22.19
C VAL A 159 7.46 -9.01 -23.16
N ASN A 160 6.69 -9.15 -24.25
CA ASN A 160 6.56 -8.12 -25.29
C ASN A 160 5.55 -7.02 -24.95
N ASN A 161 4.80 -7.12 -23.83
CA ASN A 161 3.70 -6.21 -23.49
C ASN A 161 3.82 -5.62 -22.08
N ARG A 162 4.84 -5.99 -21.33
CA ARG A 162 5.11 -5.41 -20.01
C ARG A 162 6.05 -4.22 -20.11
N ASN A 163 5.96 -3.34 -19.12
CA ASN A 163 6.94 -2.26 -18.99
C ASN A 163 8.26 -2.79 -18.42
N PHE A 164 9.35 -2.08 -18.70
CA PHE A 164 10.60 -2.23 -17.97
C PHE A 164 10.52 -1.34 -16.74
N GLU A 165 10.38 -1.96 -15.58
CA GLU A 165 10.23 -1.28 -14.30
C GLU A 165 11.33 -1.72 -13.34
N ALA A 166 11.70 -0.84 -12.43
CA ALA A 166 12.68 -1.12 -11.38
C ALA A 166 12.15 -0.71 -10.01
N GLY A 167 12.60 -1.39 -8.97
CA GLY A 167 12.22 -1.09 -7.60
C GLY A 167 13.16 -1.68 -6.58
N LEU A 168 12.87 -1.35 -5.35
CA LEU A 168 13.56 -1.84 -4.16
C LEU A 168 12.52 -2.39 -3.18
N LEU A 169 12.72 -3.60 -2.72
CA LEU A 169 11.99 -4.19 -1.60
C LEU A 169 12.93 -4.27 -0.40
N THR A 170 12.53 -3.73 0.73
CA THR A 170 13.41 -3.66 1.90
C THR A 170 12.65 -3.65 3.21
N ASN A 171 13.27 -4.22 4.25
CA ASN A 171 12.88 -4.08 5.65
C ASN A 171 13.91 -3.25 6.44
N GLU A 172 14.81 -2.50 5.77
CA GLU A 172 15.74 -1.58 6.44
C GLU A 172 14.96 -0.46 7.13
N PRO A 173 15.01 -0.37 8.48
CA PRO A 173 14.14 0.53 9.23
C PRO A 173 14.24 1.99 8.79
N ALA A 174 15.45 2.48 8.51
CA ALA A 174 15.65 3.86 8.09
C ALA A 174 14.94 4.19 6.76
N ILE A 175 14.90 3.23 5.82
CA ILE A 175 14.22 3.41 4.53
C ILE A 175 12.71 3.28 4.71
N VAL A 176 12.27 2.27 5.46
CA VAL A 176 10.83 2.03 5.70
C VAL A 176 10.21 3.20 6.46
N ASP A 177 10.92 3.78 7.47
CA ASP A 177 10.48 4.99 8.18
C ASP A 177 10.29 6.18 7.24
N ARG A 178 11.22 6.38 6.30
CA ARG A 178 11.08 7.46 5.33
C ARG A 178 9.91 7.23 4.36
N ALA A 179 9.67 6.00 3.94
CA ALA A 179 8.55 5.64 3.10
C ALA A 179 7.19 5.90 3.81
N ILE A 180 7.08 5.49 5.07
CA ILE A 180 5.92 5.77 5.92
C ILE A 180 5.71 7.27 6.08
N ASN A 181 6.75 8.01 6.46
CA ASN A 181 6.68 9.45 6.66
C ASN A 181 6.24 10.18 5.38
N GLN A 182 6.73 9.76 4.21
CA GLN A 182 6.31 10.31 2.93
C GLN A 182 4.84 10.04 2.64
N PHE A 183 4.38 8.82 2.86
CA PHE A 183 2.98 8.45 2.68
C PHE A 183 2.07 9.22 3.63
N ASP A 184 2.39 9.20 4.94
CA ASP A 184 1.57 9.81 5.98
C ASP A 184 1.50 11.33 5.84
N THR A 185 2.59 11.99 5.44
CA THR A 185 2.61 13.44 5.15
C THR A 185 1.55 13.83 4.11
N LEU A 186 1.33 12.99 3.09
CA LEU A 186 0.27 13.22 2.10
C LEU A 186 -1.09 12.79 2.64
N TRP A 187 -1.14 11.70 3.37
CA TRP A 187 -2.35 11.15 3.97
C TRP A 187 -3.05 12.16 4.89
N ILE A 188 -2.29 12.83 5.76
CA ILE A 188 -2.82 13.86 6.68
C ILE A 188 -3.03 15.23 6.00
N GLY A 189 -2.74 15.35 4.71
CA GLY A 189 -2.95 16.58 3.96
C GLY A 189 -1.99 17.73 4.28
N LYS A 190 -0.79 17.46 4.80
CA LYS A 190 0.19 18.50 5.21
C LYS A 190 0.45 19.56 4.14
N HIS A 191 0.35 19.18 2.86
CA HIS A 191 0.57 20.10 1.73
C HIS A 191 -0.72 20.66 1.12
N CYS A 192 -1.90 20.33 1.64
CA CYS A 192 -3.18 20.69 1.01
C CYS A 192 -3.45 22.19 1.08
N LYS A 193 -3.14 22.85 2.21
CA LYS A 193 -3.40 24.28 2.42
C LYS A 193 -2.80 25.16 1.32
N ALA A 194 -1.54 24.91 0.93
CA ALA A 194 -0.81 25.68 -0.09
C ALA A 194 -0.79 24.99 -1.47
N CYS A 195 -1.62 23.98 -1.70
CA CYS A 195 -1.60 23.21 -2.95
C CYS A 195 -2.15 24.03 -4.12
N LYS A 196 -1.36 24.13 -5.21
CA LYS A 196 -1.78 24.81 -6.45
C LYS A 196 -2.57 23.91 -7.40
N ARG A 197 -2.81 22.65 -7.04
CA ARG A 197 -3.55 21.66 -7.85
C ARG A 197 -4.94 21.35 -7.29
N LYS A 198 -5.50 22.23 -6.46
CA LYS A 198 -6.82 22.04 -5.82
C LYS A 198 -7.95 21.80 -6.81
N VAL A 199 -7.91 22.45 -7.96
CA VAL A 199 -8.92 22.32 -9.02
C VAL A 199 -9.07 20.87 -9.52
N TYR A 200 -8.00 20.08 -9.42
CA TYR A 200 -7.98 18.67 -9.85
C TYR A 200 -8.12 17.69 -8.68
N CYS A 201 -8.39 18.18 -7.48
CA CYS A 201 -8.42 17.38 -6.26
C CYS A 201 -9.82 17.30 -5.69
N ASN A 202 -10.43 16.12 -5.67
CA ASN A 202 -11.75 15.90 -5.10
C ASN A 202 -11.69 15.69 -3.57
N ASP A 203 -10.54 15.27 -3.03
CA ASP A 203 -10.34 14.94 -1.62
C ASP A 203 -9.49 16.01 -0.91
N GLN A 204 -9.94 17.26 -0.95
CA GLN A 204 -9.24 18.35 -0.27
C GLN A 204 -9.34 18.18 1.25
N ILE A 205 -8.21 17.95 1.90
CA ILE A 205 -8.12 18.00 3.38
C ILE A 205 -8.01 19.47 3.79
N LYS A 206 -8.94 19.94 4.59
CA LYS A 206 -9.04 21.33 5.07
C LYS A 206 -8.16 21.56 6.29
#